data_2cf5b587fe31e91cb63308ade3952c20
#
_entry.id   2cf5b587fe31e91cb63308ade3952c20
#
_cell.length_a   1.000
_cell.length_b   1.000
_cell.length_c   1.000
_cell.angle_alpha   90.00
_cell.angle_beta   90.00
_cell.angle_gamma   90.00
#
_symmetry.space_group_name_H-M   'P 1'
#
loop_
_entity.id
_entity.type
_entity.pdbx_description
1 polymer ?
#
loop_
_entity_poly.entity_id
_entity_poly.type
_entity_poly.pdbx_seq_one_letter_code
_entity_poly.pdbx_strand_id
1 'polypeptide(L)'
;VIDDSNRTTLAAEYLLTESNTLKIVKRYPKAGREKVYIRAKHPTNAVCCDLLSKKITDLKTILNRENIECEDQTRKAVIRTAIWNHFADNLNLEEKEIDVTKEDGKTIWESLKKFLPVYSLFQADRSNNDHDKEIQDPLKEAVKSILKEENVAQMCQQIAEHVTTKLQEVSNHTLDKIREMNPELANSLSPNIPSFTDLKWSDLFKNVSIAGDNDIPINKRGSGVKRLILLNFFRAEAERMQSNTESDGLIYAIEEPETSQHVAHQKILMKALIDLANNENVQVVLTTHSSYVVKQLKFDNIRLVKEKEEDREERVVQAIEPSQLPYPSLNEINFTSFGEVTEEYHDELYSYLYSNKTDGIKWIEEYKNGKTTVDYIRELPNGTTKTEQKTLTEKIRHQIHHPENCHNEPYTETEIRQSIEDMRAFIMRK
;
A
#
# COMPACT_ATOMS: atom_id res chain seq x y z
N VAL A 1 12.08 12.78 -4.88
CA VAL A 1 13.50 13.04 -4.59
C VAL A 1 13.57 14.31 -3.77
N ILE A 2 14.18 14.25 -2.57
CA ILE A 2 14.39 15.42 -1.72
C ILE A 2 15.49 16.26 -2.39
N ASP A 3 15.26 17.58 -2.55
CA ASP A 3 16.24 18.47 -3.14
C ASP A 3 17.52 18.59 -2.29
N ASP A 4 18.59 19.09 -2.87
CA ASP A 4 19.90 19.18 -2.21
C ASP A 4 19.89 20.10 -0.97
N SER A 5 19.04 21.12 -0.96
CA SER A 5 18.90 22.04 0.18
C SER A 5 18.27 21.36 1.40
N ASN A 6 17.16 20.65 1.19
CA ASN A 6 16.51 19.87 2.26
C ASN A 6 17.39 18.71 2.72
N ARG A 7 18.11 18.06 1.79
CA ARG A 7 19.06 17.00 2.11
C ARG A 7 20.19 17.51 3.00
N THR A 8 20.76 18.67 2.70
CA THR A 8 21.77 19.32 3.50
C THR A 8 21.26 19.64 4.91
N THR A 9 20.04 20.16 5.02
CA THR A 9 19.40 20.44 6.31
C THR A 9 19.18 19.18 7.13
N LEU A 10 18.68 18.09 6.51
CA LEU A 10 18.48 16.81 7.19
C LEU A 10 19.78 16.16 7.64
N ALA A 11 20.85 16.28 6.84
CA ALA A 11 22.17 15.78 7.22
C ALA A 11 22.74 16.57 8.40
N ALA A 12 22.61 17.90 8.40
CA ALA A 12 23.06 18.76 9.49
C ALA A 12 22.34 18.48 10.82
N GLU A 13 21.09 17.99 10.77
CA GLU A 13 20.28 17.63 11.94
C GLU A 13 20.35 16.13 12.29
N TYR A 14 21.26 15.36 11.66
CA TYR A 14 21.41 13.91 11.84
C TYR A 14 20.09 13.13 11.65
N LEU A 15 19.35 13.46 10.59
CA LEU A 15 18.04 12.86 10.27
C LEU A 15 18.09 11.91 9.06
N LEU A 16 19.28 11.51 8.62
CA LEU A 16 19.47 10.54 7.55
C LEU A 16 20.04 9.23 8.08
N THR A 17 19.76 8.13 7.37
CA THR A 17 20.36 6.82 7.64
C THR A 17 21.85 6.82 7.26
N GLU A 18 22.56 5.75 7.60
CA GLU A 18 23.95 5.55 7.19
C GLU A 18 24.15 5.57 5.67
N SER A 19 23.17 5.08 4.93
CA SER A 19 23.13 5.13 3.45
C SER A 19 22.67 6.49 2.88
N ASN A 20 22.60 7.52 3.72
CA ASN A 20 22.19 8.88 3.36
C ASN A 20 20.76 8.96 2.75
N THR A 21 19.86 8.14 3.27
CA THR A 21 18.43 8.09 2.88
C THR A 21 17.52 8.55 4.01
N LEU A 22 16.40 9.16 3.68
CA LEU A 22 15.34 9.50 4.64
C LEU A 22 14.45 8.28 4.88
N LYS A 23 14.40 7.79 6.14
CA LYS A 23 13.53 6.67 6.53
C LYS A 23 12.47 7.15 7.52
N ILE A 24 11.22 7.12 7.08
CA ILE A 24 10.06 7.55 7.86
C ILE A 24 9.34 6.32 8.42
N VAL A 25 9.03 6.35 9.70
CA VAL A 25 8.26 5.32 10.40
C VAL A 25 6.96 5.93 10.90
N LYS A 26 5.84 5.40 10.46
CA LYS A 26 4.51 5.77 10.94
C LYS A 26 3.96 4.66 11.81
N ARG A 27 3.49 5.00 13.00
CA ARG A 27 2.86 4.06 13.93
C ARG A 27 1.40 4.42 14.12
N TYR A 28 0.53 3.44 13.95
CA TYR A 28 -0.91 3.57 14.08
C TYR A 28 -1.37 2.82 15.33
N PRO A 29 -1.49 3.49 16.49
CA PRO A 29 -1.97 2.83 17.71
C PRO A 29 -3.45 2.47 17.58
N LYS A 30 -3.92 1.42 18.29
CA LYS A 30 -5.35 1.01 18.34
C LYS A 30 -6.27 2.17 18.77
N ALA A 31 -5.77 3.11 19.58
CA ALA A 31 -6.48 4.32 19.97
C ALA A 31 -5.52 5.52 19.91
N GLY A 32 -6.02 6.65 19.37
CA GLY A 32 -5.24 7.88 19.25
C GLY A 32 -4.86 8.23 17.82
N ARG A 33 -3.98 9.24 17.68
CA ARG A 33 -3.50 9.72 16.37
C ARG A 33 -2.25 8.98 15.94
N GLU A 34 -1.99 8.93 14.64
CA GLU A 34 -0.73 8.43 14.10
C GLU A 34 0.47 9.14 14.75
N LYS A 35 1.54 8.39 14.96
CA LYS A 35 2.82 8.92 15.42
C LYS A 35 3.84 8.76 14.31
N VAL A 36 4.58 9.82 14.04
CA VAL A 36 5.58 9.83 12.98
C VAL A 36 6.97 9.97 13.58
N TYR A 37 7.87 9.13 13.11
CA TYR A 37 9.28 9.13 13.50
C TYR A 37 10.16 9.16 12.25
N ILE A 38 11.32 9.77 12.36
CA ILE A 38 12.41 9.58 11.39
C ILE A 38 13.42 8.63 12.01
N ARG A 39 13.69 7.52 11.31
CA ARG A 39 14.74 6.58 11.72
C ARG A 39 16.03 6.97 11.04
N ALA A 40 17.04 7.36 11.84
CA ALA A 40 18.29 7.91 11.34
C ALA A 40 19.45 7.54 12.23
N LYS A 41 20.66 7.70 11.72
CA LYS A 41 21.91 7.63 12.51
C LYS A 41 22.06 8.94 13.29
N HIS A 42 21.62 8.91 14.55
CA HIS A 42 21.45 10.10 15.40
C HIS A 42 22.32 10.02 16.66
N PRO A 43 22.75 11.17 17.21
CA PRO A 43 23.52 11.20 18.46
C PRO A 43 22.77 10.56 19.63
N THR A 44 23.42 9.68 20.38
CA THR A 44 22.88 9.02 21.58
C THR A 44 23.56 9.45 22.89
N ASN A 45 24.61 10.24 22.83
CA ASN A 45 25.23 10.84 24.02
C ASN A 45 24.18 11.65 24.81
N ALA A 46 24.12 11.43 26.12
CA ALA A 46 23.09 11.97 27.01
C ALA A 46 22.96 13.51 26.97
N VAL A 47 24.04 14.22 26.67
CA VAL A 47 24.04 15.69 26.62
C VAL A 47 23.49 16.22 25.29
N CYS A 48 23.83 15.57 24.21
CA CYS A 48 23.50 16.05 22.86
C CYS A 48 22.45 15.18 22.11
N CYS A 49 21.86 14.20 22.77
CA CYS A 49 20.70 13.49 22.23
C CYS A 49 19.42 14.33 22.36
N ASP A 50 18.41 14.03 21.52
CA ASP A 50 17.07 14.59 21.57
C ASP A 50 16.98 16.14 21.52
N LEU A 51 17.99 16.81 20.94
CA LEU A 51 18.05 18.27 20.88
C LEU A 51 16.89 18.88 20.09
N LEU A 52 16.35 18.15 19.10
CA LEU A 52 15.19 18.56 18.29
C LEU A 52 13.90 18.71 19.10
N SER A 53 13.79 18.01 20.21
CA SER A 53 12.63 18.06 21.10
C SER A 53 12.74 19.10 22.20
N LYS A 54 13.90 19.80 22.32
CA LYS A 54 14.16 20.77 23.40
C LYS A 54 13.69 22.18 23.04
N LYS A 55 13.29 22.91 24.08
CA LYS A 55 13.02 24.34 23.95
C LYS A 55 14.32 25.13 23.87
N ILE A 56 14.26 26.35 23.35
CA ILE A 56 15.46 27.22 23.24
C ILE A 56 16.11 27.49 24.60
N THR A 57 15.33 27.59 25.66
CA THR A 57 15.82 27.74 27.05
C THR A 57 16.68 26.57 27.48
N ASP A 58 16.26 25.36 27.15
CA ASP A 58 16.96 24.13 27.53
C ASP A 58 18.27 23.99 26.72
N LEU A 59 18.22 24.33 25.43
CA LEU A 59 19.42 24.36 24.58
C LEU A 59 20.46 25.39 25.08
N LYS A 60 20.03 26.58 25.48
CA LYS A 60 20.90 27.61 26.08
C LYS A 60 21.47 27.14 27.42
N THR A 61 20.73 26.40 28.21
CA THR A 61 21.24 25.81 29.46
C THR A 61 22.35 24.82 29.18
N ILE A 62 22.30 24.03 28.11
CA ILE A 62 23.37 23.13 27.70
C ILE A 62 24.61 23.94 27.26
N LEU A 63 24.43 24.98 26.41
CA LEU A 63 25.58 25.85 26.03
C LEU A 63 26.33 26.38 27.24
N ASN A 64 25.59 26.93 28.20
CA ASN A 64 26.17 27.52 29.39
C ASN A 64 26.85 26.47 30.30
N ARG A 65 26.22 25.31 30.47
CA ARG A 65 26.74 24.24 31.33
C ARG A 65 28.04 23.63 30.77
N GLU A 66 28.07 23.45 29.45
CA GLU A 66 29.23 22.83 28.77
C GLU A 66 30.24 23.87 28.25
N ASN A 67 30.02 25.17 28.51
CA ASN A 67 30.89 26.26 28.07
C ASN A 67 31.08 26.32 26.54
N ILE A 68 29.99 26.13 25.77
CA ILE A 68 30.03 26.07 24.32
C ILE A 68 29.78 27.46 23.71
N GLU A 69 30.73 27.91 22.87
CA GLU A 69 30.56 29.13 22.09
C GLU A 69 29.53 28.91 20.97
N CYS A 70 28.65 29.88 20.76
CA CYS A 70 27.62 29.84 19.73
C CYS A 70 27.44 31.25 19.14
N GLU A 71 27.54 31.36 17.81
CA GLU A 71 27.50 32.63 17.08
C GLU A 71 26.12 33.30 17.18
N ASP A 72 25.05 32.53 17.13
CA ASP A 72 23.70 33.04 17.20
C ASP A 72 22.84 32.17 18.13
N GLN A 73 22.60 32.69 19.33
CA GLN A 73 21.77 32.02 20.34
C GLN A 73 20.27 32.31 20.19
N THR A 74 19.84 32.98 19.12
CA THR A 74 18.42 33.21 18.82
C THR A 74 17.83 32.10 17.94
N ARG A 75 18.65 31.35 17.21
CA ARG A 75 18.26 30.32 16.26
C ARG A 75 18.58 28.92 16.83
N LYS A 76 17.55 28.12 17.12
CA LYS A 76 17.70 26.77 17.67
C LYS A 76 18.61 25.84 16.84
N ALA A 77 18.53 25.90 15.48
CA ALA A 77 19.36 25.09 14.62
C ALA A 77 20.85 25.39 14.79
N VAL A 78 21.23 26.69 14.90
CA VAL A 78 22.62 27.11 15.13
C VAL A 78 23.12 26.60 16.49
N ILE A 79 22.27 26.70 17.52
CA ILE A 79 22.59 26.19 18.86
C ILE A 79 22.82 24.67 18.82
N ARG A 80 21.95 23.90 18.15
CA ARG A 80 22.11 22.45 18.03
C ARG A 80 23.42 22.10 17.31
N THR A 81 23.69 22.76 16.18
CA THR A 81 24.94 22.56 15.45
C THR A 81 26.17 22.84 16.33
N ALA A 82 26.17 23.93 17.12
CA ALA A 82 27.26 24.24 18.04
C ALA A 82 27.44 23.14 19.09
N ILE A 83 26.34 22.63 19.66
CA ILE A 83 26.39 21.53 20.63
C ILE A 83 26.95 20.26 19.99
N TRP A 84 26.44 19.85 18.82
CA TRP A 84 26.92 18.64 18.15
C TRP A 84 28.39 18.75 17.71
N ASN A 85 28.83 19.90 17.25
CA ASN A 85 30.24 20.14 16.88
C ASN A 85 31.15 20.04 18.11
N HIS A 86 30.70 20.55 19.25
CA HIS A 86 31.47 20.43 20.50
C HIS A 86 31.67 18.98 20.94
N PHE A 87 30.70 18.12 20.72
CA PHE A 87 30.73 16.69 21.02
C PHE A 87 31.08 15.81 19.80
N ALA A 88 31.69 16.36 18.74
CA ALA A 88 31.96 15.63 17.50
C ALA A 88 32.64 14.29 17.68
N ASP A 89 33.60 14.21 18.58
CA ASP A 89 34.38 12.98 18.92
C ASP A 89 33.61 12.00 19.82
N ASN A 90 32.45 12.42 20.37
CA ASN A 90 31.69 11.62 21.35
C ASN A 90 30.16 11.71 21.11
N LEU A 91 29.73 11.74 19.88
CA LEU A 91 28.29 11.75 19.53
C LEU A 91 27.62 10.41 19.80
N ASN A 92 28.38 9.31 19.72
CA ASN A 92 27.88 7.94 19.81
C ASN A 92 26.68 7.73 18.84
N LEU A 93 26.96 7.84 17.53
CA LEU A 93 25.92 7.75 16.49
C LEU A 93 25.40 6.34 16.38
N GLU A 94 24.09 6.17 16.67
CA GLU A 94 23.36 4.91 16.55
C GLU A 94 22.08 5.09 15.74
N GLU A 95 21.54 4.00 15.20
CA GLU A 95 20.24 4.03 14.53
C GLU A 95 19.13 4.24 15.57
N LYS A 96 18.44 5.40 15.53
CA LYS A 96 17.42 5.80 16.49
C LYS A 96 16.16 6.33 15.76
N GLU A 97 15.01 6.15 16.39
CA GLU A 97 13.77 6.78 15.97
C GLU A 97 13.57 8.14 16.68
N ILE A 98 13.53 9.19 15.89
CA ILE A 98 13.36 10.58 16.35
C ILE A 98 11.89 10.96 16.19
N ASP A 99 11.24 11.34 17.30
CA ASP A 99 9.86 11.83 17.29
C ASP A 99 9.79 13.21 16.63
N VAL A 100 9.16 13.27 15.47
CA VAL A 100 8.96 14.50 14.68
C VAL A 100 7.57 15.12 14.85
N THR A 101 6.88 14.77 15.93
CA THR A 101 5.57 15.38 16.25
C THR A 101 5.68 16.56 17.19
N LYS A 102 6.89 16.85 17.71
CA LYS A 102 7.14 17.86 18.76
C LYS A 102 8.17 18.89 18.32
N GLU A 103 8.05 20.10 18.85
CA GLU A 103 9.00 21.23 18.71
C GLU A 103 9.52 21.39 17.27
N ASP A 104 10.85 21.49 17.07
CA ASP A 104 11.48 21.70 15.77
C ASP A 104 11.32 20.50 14.85
N GLY A 105 11.23 19.28 15.40
CA GLY A 105 10.91 18.08 14.65
C GLY A 105 9.60 18.22 13.87
N LYS A 106 8.59 18.86 14.47
CA LYS A 106 7.31 19.15 13.81
C LYS A 106 7.48 20.12 12.62
N THR A 107 8.28 21.15 12.80
CA THR A 107 8.54 22.14 11.71
C THR A 107 9.25 21.47 10.53
N ILE A 108 10.26 20.64 10.81
CA ILE A 108 10.96 19.87 9.79
C ILE A 108 10.00 18.91 9.09
N TRP A 109 9.17 18.20 9.84
CA TRP A 109 8.18 17.27 9.28
C TRP A 109 7.16 17.98 8.37
N GLU A 110 6.62 19.10 8.79
CA GLU A 110 5.65 19.87 7.96
C GLU A 110 6.29 20.37 6.65
N SER A 111 7.57 20.76 6.66
CA SER A 111 8.26 21.12 5.42
C SER A 111 8.53 19.90 4.54
N LEU A 112 8.88 18.74 5.10
CA LEU A 112 9.14 17.52 4.35
C LEU A 112 7.89 16.92 3.70
N LYS A 113 6.72 17.09 4.31
CA LYS A 113 5.46 16.54 3.76
C LYS A 113 5.18 16.94 2.33
N LYS A 114 5.62 18.13 1.92
CA LYS A 114 5.42 18.66 0.57
C LYS A 114 6.17 17.86 -0.50
N PHE A 115 7.29 17.27 -0.13
CA PHE A 115 8.17 16.50 -1.02
C PHE A 115 7.91 14.99 -0.97
N LEU A 116 7.05 14.53 -0.05
CA LEU A 116 6.71 13.12 0.01
C LEU A 116 5.84 12.72 -1.17
N PRO A 117 6.00 11.48 -1.67
CA PRO A 117 5.12 10.96 -2.71
C PRO A 117 3.66 11.06 -2.31
N VAL A 118 2.81 11.39 -3.24
CA VAL A 118 1.36 11.30 -3.04
C VAL A 118 1.00 9.84 -2.84
N TYR A 119 0.44 9.52 -1.67
CA TYR A 119 0.01 8.18 -1.32
C TYR A 119 -1.48 8.03 -1.52
N SER A 120 -1.88 7.02 -2.24
CA SER A 120 -3.27 6.75 -2.55
C SER A 120 -3.60 5.28 -2.31
N LEU A 121 -4.61 5.00 -1.46
CA LEU A 121 -5.03 3.64 -1.06
C LEU A 121 -6.37 3.28 -1.69
N PHE A 122 -6.38 2.23 -2.49
CA PHE A 122 -7.59 1.61 -3.02
C PHE A 122 -7.89 0.31 -2.25
N GLN A 123 -8.95 0.31 -1.45
CA GLN A 123 -9.35 -0.83 -0.60
C GLN A 123 -10.33 -1.76 -1.28
N ALA A 124 -10.18 -3.08 -1.05
CA ALA A 124 -11.04 -4.12 -1.59
C ALA A 124 -12.44 -4.09 -0.95
N ASP A 125 -12.47 -3.99 0.35
CA ASP A 125 -13.64 -4.13 1.23
C ASP A 125 -14.23 -2.81 1.70
N ARG A 126 -14.18 -1.78 0.87
CA ARG A 126 -15.08 -0.68 1.16
C ARG A 126 -16.49 -1.21 0.96
N SER A 127 -17.11 -1.55 2.09
CA SER A 127 -18.44 -2.14 2.13
C SER A 127 -19.39 -1.35 1.22
N ASN A 128 -20.09 -2.06 0.33
CA ASN A 128 -21.20 -1.53 -0.47
C ASN A 128 -22.38 -1.06 0.40
N ASN A 129 -22.12 -0.53 1.58
CA ASN A 129 -23.13 0.12 2.39
C ASN A 129 -23.52 1.41 1.70
N ASP A 130 -24.80 1.53 1.33
CA ASP A 130 -25.42 2.71 0.73
C ASP A 130 -25.26 4.01 1.55
N HIS A 131 -24.59 3.92 2.70
CA HIS A 131 -24.29 5.02 3.62
C HIS A 131 -22.85 5.56 3.56
N ASP A 132 -21.90 4.89 2.89
CA ASP A 132 -20.55 5.42 2.69
C ASP A 132 -20.56 6.44 1.56
N LYS A 133 -20.86 7.67 1.93
CA LYS A 133 -21.02 8.83 1.03
C LYS A 133 -19.75 9.16 0.20
N GLU A 134 -18.60 8.61 0.55
CA GLU A 134 -17.31 8.93 -0.08
C GLU A 134 -16.97 8.07 -1.29
N ILE A 135 -17.68 6.95 -1.52
CA ILE A 135 -17.30 5.94 -2.53
C ILE A 135 -18.29 5.83 -3.68
N GLN A 136 -19.51 6.30 -3.50
CA GLN A 136 -20.58 6.09 -4.46
C GLN A 136 -20.42 6.86 -5.77
N ASP A 137 -19.64 7.94 -5.77
CA ASP A 137 -19.47 8.76 -6.95
C ASP A 137 -18.13 9.51 -6.95
N PRO A 138 -17.10 8.98 -7.63
CA PRO A 138 -15.80 9.65 -7.75
C PRO A 138 -15.91 11.09 -8.26
N LEU A 139 -16.94 11.37 -9.08
CA LEU A 139 -17.21 12.73 -9.57
C LEU A 139 -17.69 13.65 -8.45
N LYS A 140 -18.37 13.13 -7.43
CA LYS A 140 -18.76 13.95 -6.26
C LYS A 140 -17.56 14.38 -5.44
N GLU A 141 -16.58 13.50 -5.29
CA GLU A 141 -15.31 13.86 -4.63
C GLU A 141 -14.51 14.86 -5.49
N ALA A 142 -14.46 14.67 -6.79
CA ALA A 142 -13.87 15.63 -7.70
C ALA A 142 -14.57 17.00 -7.61
N VAL A 143 -15.90 17.05 -7.58
CA VAL A 143 -16.67 18.28 -7.35
C VAL A 143 -16.30 18.94 -6.03
N LYS A 144 -16.22 18.19 -4.93
CA LYS A 144 -15.82 18.74 -3.62
C LYS A 144 -14.40 19.29 -3.64
N SER A 145 -13.51 18.64 -4.35
CA SER A 145 -12.13 19.08 -4.49
C SER A 145 -12.03 20.36 -5.33
N ILE A 146 -12.72 20.43 -6.46
CA ILE A 146 -12.79 21.62 -7.33
C ILE A 146 -13.38 22.82 -6.55
N LEU A 147 -14.44 22.58 -5.76
CA LEU A 147 -15.05 23.63 -4.94
C LEU A 147 -14.15 24.16 -3.81
N LYS A 148 -13.07 23.44 -3.47
CA LYS A 148 -12.06 23.91 -2.49
C LYS A 148 -10.91 24.67 -3.14
N GLU A 149 -10.80 24.67 -4.45
CA GLU A 149 -9.80 25.48 -5.15
C GLU A 149 -10.03 26.97 -4.87
N GLU A 150 -8.96 27.69 -4.55
CA GLU A 150 -9.04 29.05 -4.03
C GLU A 150 -9.82 30.00 -4.95
N ASN A 151 -9.57 29.94 -6.26
CA ASN A 151 -10.27 30.72 -7.27
C ASN A 151 -11.75 30.39 -7.35
N VAL A 152 -12.12 29.09 -7.28
CA VAL A 152 -13.52 28.63 -7.33
C VAL A 152 -14.24 29.01 -6.04
N ALA A 153 -13.60 28.85 -4.89
CA ALA A 153 -14.16 29.25 -3.61
C ALA A 153 -14.43 30.77 -3.55
N GLN A 154 -13.51 31.59 -4.08
CA GLN A 154 -13.70 33.04 -4.19
C GLN A 154 -14.88 33.41 -5.10
N MET A 155 -15.02 32.74 -6.27
CA MET A 155 -16.17 32.97 -7.16
C MET A 155 -17.49 32.58 -6.47
N CYS A 156 -17.54 31.45 -5.78
CA CYS A 156 -18.69 31.02 -5.02
C CYS A 156 -19.06 32.04 -3.92
N GLN A 157 -18.05 32.59 -3.23
CA GLN A 157 -18.25 33.63 -2.24
C GLN A 157 -18.86 34.91 -2.83
N GLN A 158 -18.31 35.37 -3.95
CA GLN A 158 -18.84 36.56 -4.64
C GLN A 158 -20.29 36.39 -5.07
N ILE A 159 -20.64 35.22 -5.62
CA ILE A 159 -22.03 34.90 -5.99
C ILE A 159 -22.93 34.93 -4.75
N ALA A 160 -22.51 34.27 -3.66
CA ALA A 160 -23.30 34.23 -2.43
C ALA A 160 -23.51 35.63 -1.82
N GLU A 161 -22.46 36.46 -1.77
CA GLU A 161 -22.54 37.84 -1.28
C GLU A 161 -23.51 38.67 -2.13
N HIS A 162 -23.44 38.54 -3.47
CA HIS A 162 -24.34 39.26 -4.36
C HIS A 162 -25.81 38.84 -4.17
N VAL A 163 -26.06 37.51 -4.09
CA VAL A 163 -27.41 36.99 -3.84
C VAL A 163 -27.93 37.41 -2.47
N THR A 164 -27.10 37.34 -1.43
CA THR A 164 -27.47 37.76 -0.07
C THR A 164 -27.84 39.26 -0.05
N THR A 165 -27.05 40.10 -0.70
CA THR A 165 -27.35 41.54 -0.82
C THR A 165 -28.70 41.79 -1.49
N LYS A 166 -28.98 41.10 -2.60
CA LYS A 166 -30.27 41.22 -3.31
C LYS A 166 -31.44 40.74 -2.49
N LEU A 167 -31.28 39.62 -1.78
CA LEU A 167 -32.32 39.12 -0.85
C LEU A 167 -32.59 40.11 0.28
N GLN A 168 -31.55 40.74 0.82
CA GLN A 168 -31.68 41.77 1.84
C GLN A 168 -32.45 43.00 1.33
N GLU A 169 -32.12 43.48 0.08
CA GLU A 169 -32.86 44.57 -0.57
C GLU A 169 -34.36 44.24 -0.71
N VAL A 170 -34.67 43.04 -1.24
CA VAL A 170 -36.08 42.60 -1.39
C VAL A 170 -36.78 42.47 -0.06
N SER A 171 -36.11 41.89 0.96
CA SER A 171 -36.66 41.74 2.30
C SER A 171 -36.94 43.08 2.98
N ASN A 172 -36.04 44.03 2.87
CA ASN A 172 -36.20 45.39 3.40
C ASN A 172 -37.36 46.10 2.71
N HIS A 173 -37.42 46.02 1.38
CA HIS A 173 -38.56 46.60 0.62
C HIS A 173 -39.91 45.99 1.02
N THR A 174 -39.94 44.69 1.24
CA THR A 174 -41.13 44.00 1.74
C THR A 174 -41.52 44.47 3.15
N LEU A 175 -40.54 44.61 4.04
CA LEU A 175 -40.79 45.14 5.40
C LEU A 175 -41.29 46.59 5.35
N ASP A 176 -40.79 47.42 4.45
CA ASP A 176 -41.26 48.80 4.29
C ASP A 176 -42.73 48.83 3.82
N LYS A 177 -43.14 47.93 2.90
CA LYS A 177 -44.51 47.82 2.48
C LYS A 177 -45.45 47.29 3.62
N ILE A 178 -44.96 46.37 4.44
CA ILE A 178 -45.70 45.93 5.63
C ILE A 178 -45.82 47.08 6.61
N ARG A 179 -44.77 47.90 6.80
CA ARG A 179 -44.78 49.06 7.72
C ARG A 179 -45.79 50.13 7.32
N GLU A 180 -46.01 50.32 6.00
CA GLU A 180 -47.05 51.19 5.49
C GLU A 180 -48.46 50.73 5.90
N MET A 181 -48.66 49.41 6.05
CA MET A 181 -49.96 48.80 6.35
C MET A 181 -50.14 48.53 7.85
N ASN A 182 -49.08 48.05 8.51
CA ASN A 182 -49.08 47.70 9.94
C ASN A 182 -47.68 47.84 10.56
N PRO A 183 -47.39 49.00 11.21
CA PRO A 183 -46.07 49.27 11.79
C PRO A 183 -45.69 48.30 12.90
N GLU A 184 -46.63 47.84 13.76
CA GLU A 184 -46.35 46.91 14.86
C GLU A 184 -45.90 45.55 14.33
N LEU A 185 -46.60 45.05 13.30
CA LEU A 185 -46.22 43.79 12.64
C LEU A 185 -44.85 43.91 11.99
N ALA A 186 -44.55 44.98 11.29
CA ALA A 186 -43.27 45.18 10.64
C ALA A 186 -42.08 45.17 11.64
N ASN A 187 -42.27 45.72 12.82
CA ASN A 187 -41.24 45.77 13.86
C ASN A 187 -41.03 44.42 14.56
N SER A 188 -41.98 43.49 14.45
CA SER A 188 -41.85 42.13 14.98
C SER A 188 -41.15 41.17 14.07
N LEU A 189 -40.91 41.54 12.80
CA LEU A 189 -40.32 40.70 11.75
C LEU A 189 -38.86 41.05 11.50
N SER A 190 -38.01 40.05 11.40
CA SER A 190 -36.62 40.20 10.94
C SER A 190 -36.30 39.18 9.85
N PRO A 191 -35.69 39.58 8.72
CA PRO A 191 -35.29 38.66 7.70
C PRO A 191 -34.21 37.71 8.23
N ASN A 192 -34.42 36.41 8.05
CA ASN A 192 -33.41 35.40 8.30
C ASN A 192 -32.79 34.90 6.98
N ILE A 193 -31.66 35.47 6.60
CA ILE A 193 -30.93 35.12 5.38
C ILE A 193 -29.75 34.25 5.82
N PRO A 194 -29.62 33.01 5.28
CA PRO A 194 -28.51 32.12 5.62
C PRO A 194 -27.16 32.75 5.30
N SER A 195 -26.15 32.50 6.15
CA SER A 195 -24.80 32.96 5.88
C SER A 195 -24.17 32.15 4.73
N PHE A 196 -23.15 32.71 4.07
CA PHE A 196 -22.39 32.01 3.04
C PHE A 196 -21.85 30.67 3.54
N THR A 197 -21.43 30.58 4.79
CA THR A 197 -20.91 29.35 5.41
C THR A 197 -21.94 28.21 5.53
N ASP A 198 -23.21 28.54 5.47
CA ASP A 198 -24.31 27.55 5.56
C ASP A 198 -24.72 26.99 4.20
N LEU A 199 -24.18 27.55 3.09
CA LEU A 199 -24.48 27.10 1.73
C LEU A 199 -23.65 25.86 1.39
N LYS A 200 -24.36 24.79 1.01
CA LYS A 200 -23.74 23.54 0.54
C LYS A 200 -23.63 23.53 -0.97
N TRP A 201 -22.59 24.17 -1.50
CA TRP A 201 -22.32 24.23 -2.95
C TRP A 201 -22.28 22.88 -3.64
N SER A 202 -21.79 21.83 -2.94
CA SER A 202 -21.80 20.46 -3.44
C SER A 202 -23.20 19.93 -3.78
N ASP A 203 -24.24 20.51 -3.19
CA ASP A 203 -25.63 20.09 -3.43
C ASP A 203 -26.13 20.47 -4.82
N LEU A 204 -25.52 21.47 -5.46
CA LEU A 204 -25.83 21.85 -6.85
C LEU A 204 -25.40 20.78 -7.86
N PHE A 205 -24.44 19.94 -7.49
CA PHE A 205 -23.82 18.92 -8.34
C PHE A 205 -24.19 17.50 -7.90
N LYS A 206 -25.28 17.31 -7.19
CA LYS A 206 -25.73 15.99 -6.66
C LYS A 206 -25.95 14.93 -7.75
N ASN A 207 -26.29 15.35 -8.94
CA ASN A 207 -26.68 14.47 -10.04
C ASN A 207 -25.54 14.25 -11.05
N VAL A 208 -24.31 14.67 -10.75
CA VAL A 208 -23.18 14.38 -11.61
C VAL A 208 -22.84 12.90 -11.46
N SER A 209 -22.95 12.15 -12.57
CA SER A 209 -22.64 10.72 -12.61
C SER A 209 -22.08 10.34 -13.98
N ILE A 210 -21.34 9.24 -14.05
CA ILE A 210 -20.99 8.62 -15.33
C ILE A 210 -22.03 7.57 -15.65
N ALA A 211 -22.68 7.73 -16.79
CA ALA A 211 -23.53 6.70 -17.37
C ALA A 211 -22.77 6.01 -18.51
N GLY A 212 -23.02 4.72 -18.68
CA GLY A 212 -22.51 3.97 -19.83
C GLY A 212 -23.61 3.80 -20.90
N ASP A 213 -23.40 2.83 -21.78
CA ASP A 213 -24.38 2.47 -22.81
C ASP A 213 -25.78 2.30 -22.23
N ASN A 214 -26.76 2.88 -22.88
CA ASN A 214 -28.17 2.88 -22.46
C ASN A 214 -28.44 3.57 -21.11
N ASP A 215 -27.68 4.58 -20.74
CA ASP A 215 -27.82 5.36 -19.50
C ASP A 215 -27.78 4.51 -18.21
N ILE A 216 -27.15 3.34 -18.26
CA ILE A 216 -27.00 2.49 -17.08
C ILE A 216 -25.94 3.09 -16.14
N PRO A 217 -26.32 3.55 -14.94
CA PRO A 217 -25.39 4.08 -13.96
C PRO A 217 -24.32 3.05 -13.53
N ILE A 218 -23.13 3.51 -13.13
CA ILE A 218 -22.03 2.64 -12.69
C ILE A 218 -22.48 1.69 -11.58
N ASN A 219 -23.28 2.16 -10.62
CA ASN A 219 -23.77 1.37 -9.50
C ASN A 219 -24.70 0.21 -9.88
N LYS A 220 -25.23 0.20 -11.10
CA LYS A 220 -26.06 -0.91 -11.66
C LYS A 220 -25.26 -1.89 -12.50
N ARG A 221 -23.96 -1.68 -12.71
CA ARG A 221 -23.09 -2.57 -13.49
C ARG A 221 -22.56 -3.71 -12.63
N GLY A 222 -22.03 -4.75 -13.26
CA GLY A 222 -21.38 -5.87 -12.56
C GLY A 222 -20.19 -5.41 -11.71
N SER A 223 -19.91 -6.11 -10.62
CA SER A 223 -18.86 -5.77 -9.64
C SER A 223 -17.48 -5.53 -10.27
N GLY A 224 -17.08 -6.37 -11.23
CA GLY A 224 -15.80 -6.23 -11.91
C GLY A 224 -15.68 -4.93 -12.72
N VAL A 225 -16.73 -4.53 -13.45
CA VAL A 225 -16.73 -3.28 -14.22
C VAL A 225 -16.68 -2.07 -13.30
N LYS A 226 -17.46 -2.09 -12.21
CA LYS A 226 -17.44 -1.04 -11.19
C LYS A 226 -16.02 -0.86 -10.63
N ARG A 227 -15.37 -1.95 -10.26
CA ARG A 227 -14.03 -1.94 -9.68
C ARG A 227 -13.00 -1.36 -10.64
N LEU A 228 -13.05 -1.74 -11.91
CA LEU A 228 -12.15 -1.20 -12.92
C LEU A 228 -12.34 0.30 -13.12
N ILE A 229 -13.59 0.77 -13.18
CA ILE A 229 -13.90 2.19 -13.30
C ILE A 229 -13.39 2.96 -12.06
N LEU A 230 -13.70 2.47 -10.86
CA LEU A 230 -13.26 3.09 -9.61
C LEU A 230 -11.74 3.17 -9.51
N LEU A 231 -11.02 2.10 -9.90
CA LEU A 231 -9.56 2.10 -9.90
C LEU A 231 -8.98 3.18 -10.84
N ASN A 232 -9.56 3.36 -12.03
CA ASN A 232 -9.10 4.39 -12.96
C ASN A 232 -9.44 5.81 -12.50
N PHE A 233 -10.57 6.01 -11.84
CA PHE A 233 -10.86 7.29 -11.17
C PHE A 233 -9.88 7.61 -10.06
N PHE A 234 -9.60 6.63 -9.22
CA PHE A 234 -8.64 6.74 -8.16
C PHE A 234 -7.24 7.09 -8.69
N ARG A 235 -6.85 6.48 -9.81
CA ARG A 235 -5.61 6.80 -10.51
C ARG A 235 -5.60 8.24 -11.03
N ALA A 236 -6.65 8.66 -11.74
CA ALA A 236 -6.75 10.01 -12.27
C ALA A 236 -6.74 11.08 -11.17
N GLU A 237 -7.39 10.82 -10.03
CA GLU A 237 -7.38 11.74 -8.89
C GLU A 237 -5.99 11.83 -8.23
N ALA A 238 -5.27 10.71 -8.12
CA ALA A 238 -3.90 10.72 -7.60
C ALA A 238 -2.95 11.48 -8.52
N GLU A 239 -3.06 11.33 -9.84
CA GLU A 239 -2.30 12.09 -10.84
C GLU A 239 -2.63 13.59 -10.77
N ARG A 240 -3.89 13.94 -10.55
CA ARG A 240 -4.31 15.34 -10.35
C ARG A 240 -3.76 15.93 -9.05
N MET A 241 -3.77 15.16 -7.95
CA MET A 241 -3.17 15.59 -6.67
C MET A 241 -1.67 15.84 -6.83
N GLN A 242 -0.97 14.96 -7.55
CA GLN A 242 0.46 15.12 -7.84
C GLN A 242 0.74 16.43 -8.58
N SER A 243 -0.07 16.78 -9.58
CA SER A 243 0.10 18.02 -10.35
C SER A 243 -0.02 19.28 -9.50
N ASN A 244 -0.65 19.18 -8.32
CA ASN A 244 -0.85 20.30 -7.40
C ASN A 244 0.15 20.30 -6.22
N THR A 245 1.14 19.41 -6.22
CA THR A 245 2.16 19.30 -5.16
C THR A 245 3.56 19.52 -5.72
N GLU A 246 4.52 19.79 -4.84
CA GLU A 246 5.95 19.87 -5.17
C GLU A 246 6.58 18.47 -5.29
N SER A 247 5.78 17.42 -5.13
CA SER A 247 6.24 16.03 -5.19
C SER A 247 6.07 15.43 -6.57
N ASP A 248 7.14 14.86 -7.10
CA ASP A 248 7.13 14.13 -8.36
C ASP A 248 6.72 12.65 -8.21
N GLY A 249 6.53 12.16 -6.99
CA GLY A 249 6.31 10.74 -6.72
C GLY A 249 4.85 10.38 -6.45
N LEU A 250 4.43 9.19 -6.91
CA LEU A 250 3.13 8.57 -6.64
C LEU A 250 3.32 7.17 -6.05
N ILE A 251 2.59 6.86 -4.97
CA ILE A 251 2.50 5.51 -4.42
C ILE A 251 1.04 5.07 -4.46
N TYR A 252 0.75 4.09 -5.28
CA TYR A 252 -0.55 3.42 -5.33
C TYR A 252 -0.51 2.18 -4.44
N ALA A 253 -1.32 2.15 -3.39
CA ALA A 253 -1.59 0.95 -2.62
C ALA A 253 -2.96 0.39 -3.02
N ILE A 254 -3.01 -0.87 -3.45
CA ILE A 254 -4.21 -1.48 -4.03
C ILE A 254 -4.46 -2.82 -3.35
N GLU A 255 -5.60 -2.94 -2.68
CA GLU A 255 -6.00 -4.22 -2.06
C GLU A 255 -6.74 -5.08 -3.07
N GLU A 256 -6.25 -6.30 -3.24
CA GLU A 256 -6.87 -7.38 -4.03
C GLU A 256 -7.48 -6.89 -5.36
N PRO A 257 -6.70 -6.30 -6.27
CA PRO A 257 -7.22 -5.71 -7.51
C PRO A 257 -8.00 -6.70 -8.38
N GLU A 258 -7.72 -7.99 -8.23
CA GLU A 258 -8.34 -9.08 -8.97
C GLU A 258 -9.72 -9.49 -8.46
N THR A 259 -10.12 -9.10 -7.25
CA THR A 259 -11.38 -9.53 -6.64
C THR A 259 -12.57 -9.17 -7.51
N SER A 260 -13.48 -10.12 -7.70
CA SER A 260 -14.66 -10.00 -8.57
C SER A 260 -14.37 -9.80 -10.06
N GLN A 261 -13.12 -10.05 -10.52
CA GLN A 261 -12.73 -9.98 -11.92
C GLN A 261 -12.70 -11.36 -12.57
N HIS A 262 -13.18 -11.46 -13.81
CA HIS A 262 -12.95 -12.64 -14.63
C HIS A 262 -11.46 -12.76 -14.98
N VAL A 263 -10.91 -13.97 -15.09
CA VAL A 263 -9.47 -14.23 -15.34
C VAL A 263 -8.92 -13.44 -16.53
N ALA A 264 -9.70 -13.32 -17.62
CA ALA A 264 -9.29 -12.52 -18.79
C ALA A 264 -9.08 -11.04 -18.44
N HIS A 265 -9.91 -10.48 -17.57
CA HIS A 265 -9.80 -9.09 -17.11
C HIS A 265 -8.67 -8.93 -16.11
N GLN A 266 -8.41 -9.93 -15.26
CA GLN A 266 -7.26 -9.91 -14.35
C GLN A 266 -5.94 -9.77 -15.12
N LYS A 267 -5.81 -10.44 -16.26
CA LYS A 267 -4.62 -10.32 -17.13
C LYS A 267 -4.42 -8.90 -17.65
N ILE A 268 -5.49 -8.29 -18.14
CA ILE A 268 -5.44 -6.91 -18.67
C ILE A 268 -5.12 -5.93 -17.53
N LEU A 269 -5.76 -6.10 -16.38
CA LEU A 269 -5.55 -5.27 -15.19
C LEU A 269 -4.10 -5.36 -14.70
N MET A 270 -3.57 -6.58 -14.55
CA MET A 270 -2.18 -6.78 -14.08
C MET A 270 -1.18 -6.18 -15.05
N LYS A 271 -1.37 -6.33 -16.36
CA LYS A 271 -0.53 -5.68 -17.35
C LYS A 271 -0.54 -4.16 -17.18
N ALA A 272 -1.72 -3.55 -17.05
CA ALA A 272 -1.86 -2.11 -16.86
C ALA A 272 -1.17 -1.62 -15.56
N LEU A 273 -1.25 -2.38 -14.45
CA LEU A 273 -0.59 -2.06 -13.19
C LEU A 273 0.94 -2.19 -13.28
N ILE A 274 1.43 -3.20 -14.00
CA ILE A 274 2.87 -3.37 -14.26
C ILE A 274 3.38 -2.22 -15.13
N ASP A 275 2.67 -1.89 -16.21
CA ASP A 275 3.03 -0.76 -17.10
C ASP A 275 3.03 0.56 -16.32
N LEU A 276 2.07 0.75 -15.40
CA LEU A 276 2.02 1.91 -14.50
C LEU A 276 3.23 1.96 -13.57
N ALA A 277 3.63 0.84 -12.99
CA ALA A 277 4.76 0.74 -12.08
C ALA A 277 6.13 0.95 -12.77
N ASN A 278 6.18 0.83 -14.09
CA ASN A 278 7.38 1.11 -14.88
C ASN A 278 7.57 2.60 -15.21
N ASN A 279 6.59 3.46 -14.90
CA ASN A 279 6.75 4.91 -15.04
C ASN A 279 7.72 5.44 -13.98
N GLU A 280 8.49 6.44 -14.35
CA GLU A 280 9.37 7.14 -13.39
C GLU A 280 8.57 7.71 -12.22
N ASN A 281 9.12 7.59 -11.02
CA ASN A 281 8.54 8.12 -9.78
C ASN A 281 7.18 7.51 -9.38
N VAL A 282 6.76 6.39 -9.99
CA VAL A 282 5.54 5.68 -9.62
C VAL A 282 5.90 4.36 -8.94
N GLN A 283 5.30 4.12 -7.78
CA GLN A 283 5.36 2.84 -7.08
C GLN A 283 3.96 2.25 -6.93
N VAL A 284 3.80 0.99 -7.30
CA VAL A 284 2.57 0.23 -7.07
C VAL A 284 2.85 -0.84 -6.02
N VAL A 285 2.08 -0.83 -4.95
CA VAL A 285 2.06 -1.86 -3.90
C VAL A 285 0.68 -2.47 -3.90
N LEU A 286 0.58 -3.79 -4.08
CA LEU A 286 -0.71 -4.46 -4.06
C LEU A 286 -0.70 -5.66 -3.11
N THR A 287 -1.86 -5.98 -2.55
CA THR A 287 -2.09 -7.25 -1.87
C THR A 287 -2.87 -8.17 -2.81
N THR A 288 -2.63 -9.46 -2.71
CA THR A 288 -3.35 -10.46 -3.52
C THR A 288 -3.40 -11.82 -2.82
N HIS A 289 -4.49 -12.52 -3.02
CA HIS A 289 -4.64 -13.93 -2.71
C HIS A 289 -4.70 -14.80 -3.98
N SER A 290 -4.42 -14.23 -5.15
CA SER A 290 -4.51 -14.91 -6.43
C SER A 290 -3.16 -15.46 -6.86
N SER A 291 -3.04 -16.77 -6.97
CA SER A 291 -1.89 -17.44 -7.58
C SER A 291 -1.66 -16.98 -9.02
N TYR A 292 -2.73 -16.64 -9.72
CA TYR A 292 -2.65 -16.08 -11.08
C TYR A 292 -1.94 -14.73 -11.12
N VAL A 293 -2.24 -13.83 -10.19
CA VAL A 293 -1.58 -12.52 -10.05
C VAL A 293 -0.10 -12.71 -9.75
N VAL A 294 0.23 -13.59 -8.80
CA VAL A 294 1.62 -13.90 -8.42
C VAL A 294 2.43 -14.39 -9.63
N LYS A 295 1.84 -15.24 -10.49
CA LYS A 295 2.49 -15.73 -11.72
C LYS A 295 2.82 -14.65 -12.76
N GLN A 296 2.29 -13.43 -12.62
CA GLN A 296 2.60 -12.29 -13.51
C GLN A 296 3.73 -11.39 -12.98
N LEU A 297 4.17 -11.60 -11.74
CA LEU A 297 5.16 -10.78 -11.06
C LEU A 297 6.57 -11.38 -11.12
N LYS A 298 7.58 -10.56 -10.88
CA LYS A 298 8.95 -11.02 -10.65
C LYS A 298 9.15 -11.33 -9.17
N PHE A 299 10.04 -12.25 -8.86
CA PHE A 299 10.33 -12.65 -7.48
C PHE A 299 10.73 -11.50 -6.57
N ASP A 300 11.60 -10.62 -7.03
CA ASP A 300 12.08 -9.46 -6.28
C ASP A 300 10.94 -8.51 -5.87
N ASN A 301 9.81 -8.58 -6.58
CA ASN A 301 8.62 -7.77 -6.32
C ASN A 301 7.67 -8.41 -5.31
N ILE A 302 7.90 -9.67 -4.92
CA ILE A 302 6.98 -10.39 -4.04
C ILE A 302 7.44 -10.29 -2.58
N ARG A 303 6.49 -10.06 -1.70
CA ARG A 303 6.67 -10.09 -0.24
C ARG A 303 5.60 -10.97 0.37
N LEU A 304 6.01 -11.90 1.21
CA LEU A 304 5.11 -12.80 1.90
C LEU A 304 4.78 -12.23 3.28
N VAL A 305 3.49 -12.11 3.57
CA VAL A 305 2.99 -11.73 4.88
C VAL A 305 2.59 -12.98 5.63
N LYS A 306 3.25 -13.25 6.76
CA LYS A 306 2.99 -14.43 7.60
C LYS A 306 2.63 -14.02 9.01
N GLU A 307 1.90 -14.90 9.70
CA GLU A 307 1.79 -14.84 11.16
C GLU A 307 3.13 -15.17 11.78
N LYS A 308 3.47 -14.48 12.86
CA LYS A 308 4.65 -14.83 13.64
C LYS A 308 4.34 -16.06 14.47
N GLU A 309 5.22 -17.06 14.43
CA GLU A 309 5.00 -18.34 15.13
C GLU A 309 4.82 -18.18 16.66
N GLU A 310 5.51 -17.19 17.23
CA GLU A 310 5.48 -16.91 18.68
C GLU A 310 4.27 -16.06 19.11
N ASP A 311 3.73 -15.24 18.19
CA ASP A 311 2.60 -14.35 18.44
C ASP A 311 1.71 -14.22 17.20
N ARG A 312 0.58 -14.90 17.20
CA ARG A 312 -0.37 -14.89 16.07
C ARG A 312 -1.03 -13.54 15.79
N GLU A 313 -0.95 -12.59 16.71
CA GLU A 313 -1.41 -11.22 16.46
C GLU A 313 -0.40 -10.39 15.67
N GLU A 314 0.88 -10.79 15.65
CA GLU A 314 1.93 -10.11 14.91
C GLU A 314 2.07 -10.68 13.49
N ARG A 315 2.25 -9.80 12.50
CA ARG A 315 2.50 -10.15 11.11
C ARG A 315 3.91 -9.76 10.72
N VAL A 316 4.59 -10.66 10.03
CA VAL A 316 5.94 -10.43 9.51
C VAL A 316 5.90 -10.38 8.00
N VAL A 317 6.56 -9.38 7.42
CA VAL A 317 6.74 -9.23 5.98
C VAL A 317 8.17 -9.67 5.63
N GLN A 318 8.30 -10.67 4.77
CA GLN A 318 9.60 -11.18 4.34
C GLN A 318 9.72 -11.24 2.83
N ALA A 319 10.92 -11.04 2.31
CA ALA A 319 11.24 -11.34 0.93
C ALA A 319 11.13 -12.86 0.72
N ILE A 320 10.74 -13.26 -0.49
CA ILE A 320 10.74 -14.67 -0.86
C ILE A 320 12.11 -14.98 -1.45
N GLU A 321 12.82 -15.90 -0.82
CA GLU A 321 14.09 -16.40 -1.32
C GLU A 321 13.87 -17.79 -1.94
N PRO A 322 14.65 -18.16 -2.96
CA PRO A 322 14.64 -19.50 -3.50
C PRO A 322 15.13 -20.45 -2.42
N SER A 323 14.28 -21.36 -1.97
CA SER A 323 14.62 -22.25 -0.86
C SER A 323 14.97 -23.68 -1.29
N GLN A 324 14.47 -24.11 -2.46
CA GLN A 324 14.52 -25.53 -2.83
C GLN A 324 15.02 -25.76 -4.26
N LEU A 325 14.78 -24.84 -5.15
CA LEU A 325 15.25 -24.91 -6.52
C LEU A 325 16.38 -23.88 -6.74
N PRO A 326 17.29 -24.10 -7.69
CA PRO A 326 18.39 -23.18 -7.98
C PRO A 326 17.92 -21.82 -8.51
N TYR A 327 16.66 -21.72 -8.87
CA TYR A 327 15.96 -20.50 -9.24
C TYR A 327 14.57 -20.53 -8.60
N PRO A 328 14.04 -19.36 -8.24
CA PRO A 328 12.72 -19.29 -7.68
C PRO A 328 11.69 -19.78 -8.70
N SER A 329 10.83 -20.72 -8.28
CA SER A 329 9.70 -21.20 -9.04
C SER A 329 8.42 -20.51 -8.57
N LEU A 330 7.59 -20.08 -9.52
CA LEU A 330 6.28 -19.52 -9.20
C LEU A 330 5.35 -20.56 -8.56
N ASN A 331 5.51 -21.84 -8.92
CA ASN A 331 4.78 -22.92 -8.30
C ASN A 331 5.22 -23.11 -6.84
N GLU A 332 6.51 -22.99 -6.55
CA GLU A 332 7.01 -23.02 -5.16
C GLU A 332 6.44 -21.90 -4.31
N ILE A 333 6.35 -20.68 -4.85
CA ILE A 333 5.74 -19.55 -4.15
C ILE A 333 4.27 -19.83 -3.86
N ASN A 334 3.52 -20.29 -4.86
CA ASN A 334 2.10 -20.58 -4.68
C ASN A 334 1.88 -21.68 -3.64
N PHE A 335 2.69 -22.73 -3.65
CA PHE A 335 2.65 -23.76 -2.64
C PHE A 335 2.97 -23.21 -1.23
N THR A 336 4.03 -22.40 -1.12
CA THR A 336 4.49 -21.87 0.17
C THR A 336 3.55 -20.79 0.72
N SER A 337 2.98 -19.95 -0.14
CA SER A 337 2.19 -18.78 0.25
C SER A 337 0.71 -19.10 0.42
N PHE A 338 0.16 -19.94 -0.45
CA PHE A 338 -1.28 -20.24 -0.51
C PHE A 338 -1.60 -21.71 -0.19
N GLY A 339 -0.60 -22.55 -0.03
CA GLY A 339 -0.79 -23.99 0.12
C GLY A 339 -1.34 -24.65 -1.15
N GLU A 340 -1.21 -23.99 -2.32
CA GLU A 340 -1.74 -24.47 -3.60
C GLU A 340 -0.96 -25.68 -4.08
N VAL A 341 -1.64 -26.82 -4.17
CA VAL A 341 -1.07 -28.09 -4.67
C VAL A 341 -1.40 -28.21 -6.14
N THR A 342 -0.36 -28.21 -6.99
CA THR A 342 -0.54 -28.31 -8.45
C THR A 342 0.28 -29.44 -9.05
N GLU A 343 -0.22 -30.01 -10.13
CA GLU A 343 0.48 -31.02 -10.93
C GLU A 343 1.78 -30.48 -11.51
N GLU A 344 1.77 -29.20 -11.94
CA GLU A 344 2.94 -28.51 -12.49
C GLU A 344 4.06 -28.43 -11.47
N TYR A 345 3.73 -28.17 -10.18
CA TYR A 345 4.75 -28.10 -9.14
C TYR A 345 5.32 -29.48 -8.81
N HIS A 346 4.46 -30.49 -8.76
CA HIS A 346 4.89 -31.88 -8.60
C HIS A 346 5.87 -32.30 -9.70
N ASP A 347 5.54 -31.98 -10.94
CA ASP A 347 6.37 -32.31 -12.12
C ASP A 347 7.68 -31.55 -12.15
N GLU A 348 7.67 -30.30 -11.75
CA GLU A 348 8.86 -29.45 -11.62
C GLU A 348 9.85 -30.04 -10.61
N LEU A 349 9.39 -30.41 -9.42
CA LEU A 349 10.22 -31.06 -8.40
C LEU A 349 10.76 -32.40 -8.84
N TYR A 350 9.92 -33.22 -9.47
CA TYR A 350 10.36 -34.51 -10.01
C TYR A 350 11.43 -34.35 -11.09
N SER A 351 11.25 -33.41 -11.99
CA SER A 351 12.21 -33.11 -13.07
C SER A 351 13.53 -32.60 -12.51
N TYR A 352 13.47 -31.80 -11.43
CA TYR A 352 14.66 -31.35 -10.73
C TYR A 352 15.44 -32.53 -10.11
N LEU A 353 14.77 -33.44 -9.42
CA LEU A 353 15.38 -34.65 -8.88
C LEU A 353 15.98 -35.55 -9.96
N TYR A 354 15.30 -35.64 -11.12
CA TYR A 354 15.76 -36.45 -12.25
C TYR A 354 17.01 -35.88 -12.94
N SER A 355 17.12 -34.57 -12.99
CA SER A 355 18.21 -33.85 -13.69
C SER A 355 19.48 -33.75 -12.85
N ASN A 356 19.38 -33.77 -11.53
CA ASN A 356 20.51 -33.61 -10.62
C ASN A 356 21.15 -34.95 -10.26
N LYS A 357 22.47 -34.92 -9.98
CA LYS A 357 23.30 -36.08 -9.64
C LYS A 357 24.27 -35.74 -8.53
N THR A 358 24.58 -36.72 -7.68
CA THR A 358 25.71 -36.70 -6.76
C THR A 358 26.49 -38.00 -6.94
N ASP A 359 27.80 -37.93 -7.12
CA ASP A 359 28.69 -39.07 -7.37
C ASP A 359 28.22 -39.99 -8.51
N GLY A 360 27.62 -39.39 -9.55
CA GLY A 360 27.13 -40.12 -10.73
C GLY A 360 25.74 -40.72 -10.56
N ILE A 361 25.17 -40.74 -9.37
CA ILE A 361 23.82 -41.27 -9.08
C ILE A 361 22.81 -40.12 -9.18
N LYS A 362 21.72 -40.33 -9.90
CA LYS A 362 20.63 -39.37 -9.98
C LYS A 362 19.92 -39.23 -8.65
N TRP A 363 19.58 -38.00 -8.27
CA TRP A 363 18.87 -37.75 -7.00
C TRP A 363 17.51 -38.45 -6.93
N ILE A 364 16.86 -38.68 -8.06
CA ILE A 364 15.59 -39.44 -8.08
C ILE A 364 15.78 -40.88 -7.65
N GLU A 365 16.92 -41.52 -7.98
CA GLU A 365 17.21 -42.88 -7.56
C GLU A 365 17.48 -42.97 -6.06
N GLU A 366 18.20 -42.00 -5.51
CA GLU A 366 18.42 -41.90 -4.07
C GLU A 366 17.11 -41.59 -3.33
N TYR A 367 16.28 -40.70 -3.88
CA TYR A 367 14.97 -40.35 -3.31
C TYR A 367 14.03 -41.56 -3.20
N LYS A 368 14.06 -42.44 -4.20
CA LYS A 368 13.23 -43.64 -4.21
C LYS A 368 13.71 -44.71 -3.26
N ASN A 369 14.97 -44.74 -2.92
CA ASN A 369 15.58 -45.76 -2.09
C ASN A 369 14.94 -45.82 -0.68
N GLY A 370 14.40 -46.98 -0.32
CA GLY A 370 13.76 -47.22 0.98
C GLY A 370 12.34 -46.68 1.12
N LYS A 371 11.76 -46.07 0.05
CA LYS A 371 10.35 -45.67 0.07
C LYS A 371 9.41 -46.82 -0.18
N THR A 372 8.22 -46.77 0.44
CA THR A 372 7.14 -47.73 0.21
C THR A 372 6.64 -47.61 -1.24
N THR A 373 6.36 -48.78 -1.85
CA THR A 373 5.82 -48.85 -3.20
C THR A 373 4.33 -49.25 -3.14
N VAL A 374 3.61 -48.85 -4.18
CA VAL A 374 2.19 -49.17 -4.41
C VAL A 374 2.06 -49.79 -5.81
N ASP A 375 1.00 -50.58 -5.98
CA ASP A 375 0.68 -51.18 -7.27
C ASP A 375 0.30 -50.08 -8.28
N TYR A 376 0.90 -50.13 -9.46
CA TYR A 376 0.56 -49.30 -10.60
C TYR A 376 0.30 -50.20 -11.81
N ILE A 377 -0.89 -50.11 -12.37
CA ILE A 377 -1.29 -50.87 -13.56
C ILE A 377 -0.94 -50.07 -14.80
N ARG A 378 0.05 -50.51 -15.53
CA ARG A 378 0.47 -49.92 -16.79
C ARG A 378 -0.21 -50.59 -17.98
N GLU A 379 -0.80 -49.83 -18.86
CA GLU A 379 -1.28 -50.32 -20.16
C GLU A 379 -0.13 -50.40 -21.16
N LEU A 380 -0.06 -51.49 -21.85
CA LEU A 380 0.95 -51.74 -22.89
C LEU A 380 0.38 -51.42 -24.28
N PRO A 381 1.23 -51.13 -25.29
CA PRO A 381 0.77 -50.79 -26.65
C PRO A 381 -0.12 -51.86 -27.32
N ASN A 382 -0.08 -53.08 -26.83
CA ASN A 382 -0.90 -54.19 -27.33
C ASN A 382 -2.28 -54.31 -26.61
N GLY A 383 -2.62 -53.35 -25.74
CA GLY A 383 -3.88 -53.36 -24.97
C GLY A 383 -3.89 -54.27 -23.76
N THR A 384 -2.78 -54.92 -23.43
CA THR A 384 -2.68 -55.72 -22.19
C THR A 384 -2.17 -54.85 -21.04
N THR A 385 -2.44 -55.25 -19.80
CA THR A 385 -1.98 -54.55 -18.62
C THR A 385 -0.84 -55.31 -17.92
N LYS A 386 0.04 -54.54 -17.25
CA LYS A 386 1.11 -55.04 -16.40
C LYS A 386 1.11 -54.29 -15.07
N THR A 387 1.12 -55.00 -13.95
CA THR A 387 1.29 -54.41 -12.64
C THR A 387 2.78 -54.16 -12.35
N GLU A 388 3.14 -52.97 -11.98
CA GLU A 388 4.48 -52.54 -11.59
C GLU A 388 4.45 -51.93 -10.18
N GLN A 389 5.53 -52.11 -9.41
CA GLN A 389 5.68 -51.49 -8.09
C GLN A 389 6.28 -50.08 -8.29
N LYS A 390 5.59 -49.03 -7.88
CA LYS A 390 6.00 -47.62 -8.01
C LYS A 390 5.92 -46.95 -6.66
N THR A 391 6.80 -45.98 -6.41
CA THR A 391 6.59 -45.07 -5.29
C THR A 391 5.35 -44.21 -5.54
N LEU A 392 4.75 -43.66 -4.49
CA LEU A 392 3.61 -42.74 -4.62
C LEU A 392 3.91 -41.60 -5.62
N THR A 393 5.11 -40.99 -5.53
CA THR A 393 5.57 -39.93 -6.42
C THR A 393 5.62 -40.38 -7.90
N GLU A 394 6.11 -41.61 -8.17
CA GLU A 394 6.12 -42.13 -9.53
C GLU A 394 4.70 -42.47 -10.03
N LYS A 395 3.83 -43.01 -9.18
CA LYS A 395 2.42 -43.26 -9.52
C LYS A 395 1.75 -41.95 -9.95
N ILE A 396 1.84 -40.92 -9.12
CA ILE A 396 1.24 -39.61 -9.42
C ILE A 396 1.79 -39.06 -10.74
N ARG A 397 3.12 -39.03 -10.91
CA ARG A 397 3.74 -38.57 -12.16
C ARG A 397 3.21 -39.32 -13.39
N HIS A 398 3.10 -40.64 -13.31
CA HIS A 398 2.56 -41.43 -14.41
C HIS A 398 1.10 -41.07 -14.71
N GLN A 399 0.28 -40.80 -13.70
CA GLN A 399 -1.11 -40.42 -13.89
C GLN A 399 -1.23 -39.01 -14.51
N ILE A 400 -0.37 -38.08 -14.11
CA ILE A 400 -0.29 -36.74 -14.72
C ILE A 400 0.04 -36.82 -16.22
N HIS A 401 1.03 -37.66 -16.58
CA HIS A 401 1.50 -37.78 -17.96
C HIS A 401 0.70 -38.74 -18.84
N HIS A 402 -0.09 -39.63 -18.24
CA HIS A 402 -0.90 -40.64 -18.91
C HIS A 402 -2.34 -40.62 -18.36
N PRO A 403 -3.08 -39.51 -18.53
CA PRO A 403 -4.45 -39.39 -18.03
C PRO A 403 -5.42 -40.36 -18.72
N GLU A 404 -5.03 -40.89 -19.90
CA GLU A 404 -5.78 -41.94 -20.62
C GLU A 404 -5.79 -43.30 -19.90
N ASN A 405 -4.85 -43.54 -19.01
CA ASN A 405 -4.74 -44.79 -18.28
C ASN A 405 -5.73 -44.87 -17.10
N CYS A 406 -6.93 -45.33 -17.35
CA CYS A 406 -8.02 -45.45 -16.37
C CYS A 406 -7.97 -46.69 -15.48
N HIS A 407 -6.91 -47.51 -15.54
CA HIS A 407 -6.78 -48.71 -14.74
C HIS A 407 -6.37 -48.49 -13.28
N ASN A 408 -5.95 -47.26 -12.95
CA ASN A 408 -5.53 -46.90 -11.60
C ASN A 408 -6.53 -45.93 -10.96
N GLU A 409 -6.76 -46.06 -9.67
CA GLU A 409 -7.50 -45.02 -8.94
C GLU A 409 -6.77 -43.69 -9.00
N PRO A 410 -7.47 -42.59 -9.32
CA PRO A 410 -6.88 -41.24 -9.31
C PRO A 410 -6.25 -40.92 -7.96
N TYR A 411 -5.13 -40.22 -7.99
CA TYR A 411 -4.55 -39.73 -6.75
C TYR A 411 -5.42 -38.62 -6.13
N THR A 412 -5.38 -38.55 -4.81
CA THR A 412 -6.07 -37.54 -4.02
C THR A 412 -5.20 -36.29 -3.84
N GLU A 413 -5.82 -35.16 -3.49
CA GLU A 413 -5.06 -33.93 -3.14
C GLU A 413 -4.09 -34.17 -1.98
N THR A 414 -4.46 -35.03 -1.02
CA THR A 414 -3.58 -35.41 0.11
C THR A 414 -2.34 -36.15 -0.38
N GLU A 415 -2.49 -37.07 -1.33
CA GLU A 415 -1.38 -37.86 -1.86
C GLU A 415 -0.41 -37.03 -2.67
N ILE A 416 -0.88 -36.11 -3.54
CA ILE A 416 0.00 -35.23 -4.29
C ILE A 416 0.68 -34.21 -3.37
N ARG A 417 0.00 -33.69 -2.35
CA ARG A 417 0.60 -32.84 -1.31
C ARG A 417 1.74 -33.57 -0.58
N GLN A 418 1.47 -34.79 -0.12
CA GLN A 418 2.49 -35.60 0.55
C GLN A 418 3.69 -35.84 -0.35
N SER A 419 3.47 -36.14 -1.63
CA SER A 419 4.54 -36.35 -2.59
C SER A 419 5.40 -35.09 -2.82
N ILE A 420 4.76 -33.92 -2.91
CA ILE A 420 5.45 -32.63 -3.01
C ILE A 420 6.29 -32.37 -1.77
N GLU A 421 5.72 -32.49 -0.58
CA GLU A 421 6.41 -32.30 0.70
C GLU A 421 7.61 -33.25 0.87
N ASP A 422 7.45 -34.49 0.49
CA ASP A 422 8.52 -35.50 0.53
C ASP A 422 9.68 -35.14 -0.41
N MET A 423 9.38 -34.70 -1.65
CA MET A 423 10.40 -34.24 -2.60
C MET A 423 11.12 -33.01 -2.10
N ARG A 424 10.36 -32.03 -1.57
CA ARG A 424 10.92 -30.83 -0.97
C ARG A 424 11.86 -31.16 0.20
N ALA A 425 11.41 -32.00 1.12
CA ALA A 425 12.22 -32.43 2.27
C ALA A 425 13.51 -33.15 1.86
N PHE A 426 13.48 -33.89 0.75
CA PHE A 426 14.69 -34.54 0.22
C PHE A 426 15.64 -33.51 -0.38
N ILE A 427 15.13 -32.58 -1.22
CA ILE A 427 15.96 -31.52 -1.85
C ILE A 427 16.63 -30.64 -0.80
N MET A 428 15.95 -30.31 0.29
CA MET A 428 16.52 -29.50 1.40
C MET A 428 17.69 -30.20 2.12
N ARG A 429 17.85 -31.51 2.00
CA ARG A 429 18.94 -32.27 2.62
C ARG A 429 20.16 -32.40 1.72
N LYS A 430 20.03 -32.03 0.42
CA LYS A 430 21.07 -32.10 -0.58
C LYS A 430 21.85 -30.80 -0.72
#